data_e1897280fae5bbada1b981c7db591b76
#
_entry.id   e1897280fae5bbada1b981c7db591b76
#
_cell.length_a   1.000
_cell.length_b   1.000
_cell.length_c   1.000
_cell.angle_alpha   90.00
_cell.angle_beta   90.00
_cell.angle_gamma   90.00
#
_symmetry.space_group_name_H-M   'P 1'
#
loop_
_entity.id
_entity.type
_entity.pdbx_description
1 polymer ?
#
loop_
_entity_poly.entity_id
_entity_poly.type
_entity_poly.pdbx_seq_one_letter_code
_entity_poly.pdbx_strand_id
1 'polypeptide(L)'
;MKKEMTITYKVESGLYLNITNKCSNRCSFCIRNNGDGAYGSDSLWLSREPTAEEIWNAVVAANPDKYSEVVFCGYGEPSCRLDVMCEIAKRIKENYKVPVRVNTNGQSSLINGRDTAPDFSVFDCVSISLNAPTAERYQEICKSQYGERAFDAMLDFAREVKKYSPEVLLSVVKETMSEEELSACIRLCDEIGVKIKIRNYIG
;
A
#
# COMPACT_ATOMS: atom_id res chain seq x y z
N MET A 1 30.60 8.78 2.12
CA MET A 1 29.56 8.97 1.09
C MET A 1 28.22 8.80 1.77
N LYS A 2 27.28 9.75 1.62
CA LYS A 2 25.89 9.53 2.06
C LYS A 2 25.32 8.40 1.20
N LYS A 3 24.85 7.33 1.82
CA LYS A 3 24.15 6.24 1.12
C LYS A 3 22.91 6.87 0.46
N GLU A 4 22.73 6.68 -0.85
CA GLU A 4 21.52 7.15 -1.53
C GLU A 4 20.29 6.45 -0.95
N MET A 5 19.17 7.18 -0.88
CA MET A 5 17.90 6.63 -0.41
C MET A 5 17.35 5.65 -1.44
N THR A 6 16.88 4.48 -1.00
CA THR A 6 16.20 3.52 -1.86
C THR A 6 14.76 3.97 -2.09
N ILE A 7 14.55 4.79 -3.12
CA ILE A 7 13.22 5.28 -3.54
C ILE A 7 12.53 4.23 -4.42
N THR A 8 13.28 3.60 -5.34
CA THR A 8 12.77 2.54 -6.20
C THR A 8 13.47 1.23 -5.90
N TYR A 9 12.73 0.13 -5.95
CA TYR A 9 13.28 -1.22 -5.79
C TYR A 9 12.43 -2.23 -6.58
N LYS A 10 13.03 -3.38 -6.88
CA LYS A 10 12.38 -4.42 -7.67
C LYS A 10 11.78 -5.48 -6.74
N VAL A 11 10.54 -5.89 -7.02
CA VAL A 11 9.94 -7.10 -6.44
C VAL A 11 9.39 -7.93 -7.60
N GLU A 12 9.94 -9.10 -7.81
CA GLU A 12 9.61 -9.98 -8.95
C GLU A 12 9.73 -9.23 -10.29
N SER A 13 8.60 -8.99 -10.98
CA SER A 13 8.53 -8.24 -12.24
C SER A 13 8.06 -6.79 -12.06
N GLY A 14 7.75 -6.35 -10.83
CA GLY A 14 7.23 -5.01 -10.53
C GLY A 14 8.33 -4.03 -10.08
N LEU A 15 8.12 -2.74 -10.40
CA LEU A 15 8.87 -1.61 -9.87
C LEU A 15 8.13 -1.03 -8.67
N TYR A 16 8.75 -1.04 -7.50
CA TYR A 16 8.13 -0.58 -6.25
C TYR A 16 8.69 0.79 -5.85
N LEU A 17 7.80 1.67 -5.37
CA LEU A 17 8.12 3.04 -4.97
C LEU A 17 7.96 3.20 -3.46
N ASN A 18 9.07 3.47 -2.78
CA ASN A 18 9.14 3.74 -1.35
C ASN A 18 9.24 5.26 -1.13
N ILE A 19 8.14 5.89 -0.74
CA ILE A 19 8.02 7.34 -0.73
C ILE A 19 7.94 7.97 0.67
N THR A 20 7.78 7.14 1.72
CA THR A 20 7.70 7.61 3.11
C THR A 20 7.99 6.48 4.09
N ASN A 21 8.48 6.84 5.30
CA ASN A 21 8.55 5.93 6.45
C ASN A 21 7.31 6.04 7.36
N LYS A 22 6.44 7.05 7.16
CA LYS A 22 5.27 7.28 8.00
C LYS A 22 4.20 6.23 7.72
N CYS A 23 3.59 5.72 8.77
CA CYS A 23 2.47 4.79 8.68
C CYS A 23 1.56 4.98 9.89
N SER A 24 0.24 4.95 9.69
CA SER A 24 -0.75 5.00 10.76
C SER A 24 -0.82 3.69 11.57
N ASN A 25 -0.23 2.60 11.06
CA ASN A 25 -0.19 1.29 11.70
C ASN A 25 1.21 0.94 12.24
N ARG A 26 1.23 0.03 13.22
CA ARG A 26 2.44 -0.61 13.77
C ARG A 26 2.24 -2.13 13.84
N CYS A 27 1.94 -2.74 12.68
CA CYS A 27 1.62 -4.14 12.58
C CYS A 27 2.72 -5.03 13.18
N SER A 28 2.31 -6.08 13.91
CA SER A 28 3.25 -7.04 14.50
C SER A 28 4.03 -7.84 13.46
N PHE A 29 3.42 -8.05 12.29
CA PHE A 29 3.96 -8.78 11.13
C PHE A 29 4.53 -7.87 10.05
N CYS A 30 4.80 -6.59 10.33
CA CYS A 30 5.30 -5.65 9.34
C CYS A 30 6.68 -6.05 8.86
N ILE A 31 6.87 -6.09 7.54
CA ILE A 31 8.15 -6.45 6.91
C ILE A 31 9.32 -5.59 7.39
N ARG A 32 9.10 -4.35 7.78
CA ARG A 32 10.13 -3.45 8.33
C ARG A 32 10.69 -3.91 9.68
N ASN A 33 10.05 -4.89 10.34
CA ASN A 33 10.55 -5.48 11.59
C ASN A 33 11.62 -6.55 11.32
N ASN A 34 11.79 -7.00 10.08
CA ASN A 34 12.64 -8.12 9.70
C ASN A 34 14.01 -7.70 9.15
N GLY A 35 14.27 -6.39 9.05
CA GLY A 35 15.55 -5.85 8.59
C GLY A 35 15.43 -4.48 7.96
N ASP A 36 16.55 -3.99 7.42
CA ASP A 36 16.61 -2.65 6.82
C ASP A 36 16.11 -2.62 5.37
N GLY A 37 16.12 -3.75 4.67
CA GLY A 37 15.65 -3.89 3.28
C GLY A 37 14.64 -5.02 3.15
N ALA A 38 14.03 -5.16 1.98
CA ALA A 38 13.08 -6.21 1.65
C ALA A 38 13.32 -6.69 0.22
N TYR A 39 13.06 -7.98 -0.05
CA TYR A 39 13.19 -8.60 -1.37
C TYR A 39 14.59 -8.44 -2.00
N GLY A 40 15.64 -8.40 -1.18
CA GLY A 40 17.02 -8.21 -1.64
C GLY A 40 17.39 -6.77 -1.99
N SER A 41 16.54 -5.80 -1.67
CA SER A 41 16.87 -4.38 -1.83
C SER A 41 17.90 -3.90 -0.81
N ASP A 42 18.52 -2.76 -1.08
CA ASP A 42 19.16 -1.95 -0.06
C ASP A 42 18.14 -1.48 0.99
N SER A 43 18.65 -0.81 2.06
CA SER A 43 17.78 -0.29 3.12
C SER A 43 16.62 0.54 2.57
N LEU A 44 15.39 0.17 2.94
CA LEU A 44 14.18 0.94 2.63
C LEU A 44 13.88 2.03 3.66
N TRP A 45 14.69 2.15 4.72
CA TRP A 45 14.60 3.28 5.62
C TRP A 45 15.11 4.55 4.94
N LEU A 46 14.20 5.46 4.64
CA LEU A 46 14.53 6.76 4.08
C LEU A 46 15.14 7.65 5.16
N SER A 47 16.23 8.34 4.84
CA SER A 47 16.85 9.32 5.76
C SER A 47 15.97 10.58 5.95
N ARG A 48 15.11 10.87 4.98
CA ARG A 48 14.05 11.88 4.97
C ARG A 48 13.00 11.50 3.93
N GLU A 49 11.90 12.21 3.89
CA GLU A 49 10.94 12.06 2.78
C GLU A 49 11.55 12.65 1.50
N PRO A 50 11.60 11.88 0.39
CA PRO A 50 12.08 12.40 -0.90
C PRO A 50 11.09 13.43 -1.47
N THR A 51 11.58 14.41 -2.19
CA THR A 51 10.72 15.35 -2.95
C THR A 51 10.03 14.63 -4.11
N ALA A 52 8.96 15.22 -4.66
CA ALA A 52 8.31 14.69 -5.86
C ALA A 52 9.29 14.54 -7.04
N GLU A 53 10.20 15.51 -7.22
CA GLU A 53 11.21 15.46 -8.27
C GLU A 53 12.26 14.36 -8.05
N GLU A 54 12.65 14.10 -6.81
CA GLU A 54 13.56 12.99 -6.51
C GLU A 54 12.90 11.63 -6.80
N ILE A 55 11.62 11.50 -6.46
CA ILE A 55 10.84 10.28 -6.78
C ILE A 55 10.73 10.14 -8.30
N TRP A 56 10.37 11.22 -9.00
CA TRP A 56 10.25 11.19 -10.45
C TRP A 56 11.57 10.81 -11.15
N ASN A 57 12.68 11.42 -10.73
CA ASN A 57 13.99 11.10 -11.29
C ASN A 57 14.38 9.63 -11.06
N ALA A 58 14.05 9.07 -9.88
CA ALA A 58 14.27 7.66 -9.60
C ALA A 58 13.39 6.76 -10.49
N VAL A 59 12.12 7.13 -10.73
CA VAL A 59 11.21 6.42 -11.65
C VAL A 59 11.75 6.43 -13.08
N VAL A 60 12.17 7.58 -13.59
CA VAL A 60 12.74 7.71 -14.94
C VAL A 60 14.03 6.88 -15.07
N ALA A 61 14.91 6.93 -14.08
CA ALA A 61 16.15 6.15 -14.08
C ALA A 61 15.90 4.63 -14.08
N ALA A 62 14.85 4.17 -13.39
CA ALA A 62 14.46 2.76 -13.36
C ALA A 62 13.85 2.28 -14.69
N ASN A 63 13.32 3.18 -15.51
CA ASN A 63 12.60 2.89 -16.75
C ASN A 63 11.41 1.95 -16.56
N PRO A 64 10.21 2.48 -16.21
CA PRO A 64 8.99 1.72 -15.92
C PRO A 64 8.58 0.69 -17.00
N ASP A 65 8.86 0.94 -18.27
CA ASP A 65 8.50 0.02 -19.38
C ASP A 65 9.20 -1.34 -19.29
N LYS A 66 10.21 -1.49 -18.45
CA LYS A 66 10.88 -2.78 -18.19
C LYS A 66 10.15 -3.66 -17.18
N TYR A 67 9.06 -3.15 -16.57
CA TYR A 67 8.35 -3.81 -15.48
C TYR A 67 6.90 -4.09 -15.89
N SER A 68 6.29 -5.09 -15.24
CA SER A 68 4.89 -5.43 -15.47
C SER A 68 3.90 -4.44 -14.81
N GLU A 69 4.35 -3.74 -13.79
CA GLU A 69 3.57 -2.74 -13.04
C GLU A 69 4.49 -1.81 -12.25
N VAL A 70 3.99 -0.62 -11.90
CA VAL A 70 4.58 0.25 -10.88
C VAL A 70 3.71 0.23 -9.64
N VAL A 71 4.32 0.02 -8.46
CA VAL A 71 3.60 -0.18 -7.22
C VAL A 71 4.03 0.82 -6.16
N PHE A 72 3.13 1.65 -5.69
CA PHE A 72 3.39 2.44 -4.48
C PHE A 72 3.30 1.55 -3.26
N CYS A 73 4.45 1.19 -2.72
CA CYS A 73 4.62 0.33 -1.55
C CYS A 73 6.04 0.48 -1.02
N GLY A 74 6.20 0.51 0.29
CA GLY A 74 7.49 0.63 0.95
C GLY A 74 7.37 0.36 2.44
N TYR A 75 8.23 0.97 3.24
CA TYR A 75 8.19 0.83 4.69
C TYR A 75 7.11 1.68 5.36
N GLY A 76 6.58 2.69 4.69
CA GLY A 76 5.46 3.50 5.15
C GLY A 76 4.15 3.23 4.41
N GLU A 77 3.12 3.95 4.82
CA GLU A 77 1.83 4.01 4.14
C GLU A 77 1.85 5.11 3.08
N PRO A 78 1.72 4.79 1.78
CA PRO A 78 1.86 5.79 0.72
C PRO A 78 0.88 6.97 0.84
N SER A 79 -0.34 6.73 1.34
CA SER A 79 -1.36 7.77 1.52
C SER A 79 -1.04 8.80 2.63
N CYS A 80 0.01 8.58 3.43
CA CYS A 80 0.59 9.63 4.26
C CYS A 80 1.19 10.79 3.44
N ARG A 81 1.40 10.57 2.14
CA ARG A 81 1.86 11.57 1.17
C ARG A 81 0.95 11.58 -0.07
N LEU A 82 -0.34 11.66 0.18
CA LEU A 82 -1.38 11.49 -0.83
C LEU A 82 -1.15 12.34 -2.09
N ASP A 83 -0.89 13.64 -1.92
CA ASP A 83 -0.73 14.57 -3.05
C ASP A 83 0.48 14.18 -3.92
N VAL A 84 1.62 13.89 -3.28
CA VAL A 84 2.84 13.45 -3.99
C VAL A 84 2.62 12.09 -4.66
N MET A 85 1.95 11.16 -3.97
CA MET A 85 1.62 9.84 -4.51
C MET A 85 0.77 9.97 -5.79
N CYS A 86 -0.28 10.77 -5.74
CA CYS A 86 -1.19 10.98 -6.88
C CYS A 86 -0.50 11.75 -8.03
N GLU A 87 0.32 12.76 -7.72
CA GLU A 87 1.13 13.48 -8.70
C GLU A 87 2.04 12.54 -9.47
N ILE A 88 2.82 11.72 -8.76
CA ILE A 88 3.76 10.78 -9.40
C ILE A 88 3.01 9.70 -10.19
N ALA A 89 1.91 9.16 -9.66
CA ALA A 89 1.08 8.19 -10.38
C ALA A 89 0.56 8.77 -11.71
N LYS A 90 0.09 10.01 -11.70
CA LYS A 90 -0.37 10.73 -12.91
C LYS A 90 0.79 10.91 -13.90
N ARG A 91 1.95 11.39 -13.45
CA ARG A 91 3.13 11.55 -14.31
C ARG A 91 3.56 10.22 -14.94
N ILE A 92 3.49 9.09 -14.20
CA ILE A 92 3.79 7.77 -14.75
C ILE A 92 2.80 7.43 -15.87
N LYS A 93 1.50 7.57 -15.66
CA LYS A 93 0.47 7.24 -16.67
C LYS A 93 0.52 8.14 -17.91
N GLU A 94 0.98 9.38 -17.77
CA GLU A 94 1.17 10.30 -18.91
C GLU A 94 2.39 9.94 -19.77
N ASN A 95 3.43 9.32 -19.20
CA ASN A 95 4.70 9.09 -19.87
C ASN A 95 4.97 7.61 -20.19
N TYR A 96 4.31 6.65 -19.54
CA TYR A 96 4.54 5.21 -19.68
C TYR A 96 3.22 4.45 -19.84
N LYS A 97 3.28 3.26 -20.46
CA LYS A 97 2.10 2.39 -20.65
C LYS A 97 1.98 1.28 -19.61
N VAL A 98 2.65 1.42 -18.49
CA VAL A 98 2.68 0.44 -17.43
C VAL A 98 1.53 0.66 -16.44
N PRO A 99 0.83 -0.38 -15.95
CA PRO A 99 -0.18 -0.24 -14.91
C PRO A 99 0.41 0.30 -13.60
N VAL A 100 -0.37 1.13 -12.90
CA VAL A 100 0.02 1.72 -11.62
C VAL A 100 -0.88 1.20 -10.51
N ARG A 101 -0.28 0.57 -9.49
CA ARG A 101 -0.98 0.04 -8.32
C ARG A 101 -0.53 0.74 -7.05
N VAL A 102 -1.41 0.81 -6.07
CA VAL A 102 -1.06 1.19 -4.70
C VAL A 102 -1.40 0.06 -3.72
N ASN A 103 -0.46 -0.23 -2.82
CA ASN A 103 -0.73 -1.04 -1.63
C ASN A 103 -0.93 -0.10 -0.45
N THR A 104 -2.09 -0.13 0.18
CA THR A 104 -2.48 0.78 1.25
C THR A 104 -3.12 0.04 2.42
N ASN A 105 -3.07 0.63 3.61
CA ASN A 105 -3.82 0.14 4.76
C ASN A 105 -5.30 0.60 4.75
N GLY A 106 -5.73 1.35 3.74
CA GLY A 106 -7.11 1.81 3.56
C GLY A 106 -7.55 2.94 4.50
N GLN A 107 -6.63 3.55 5.26
CA GLN A 107 -6.95 4.61 6.22
C GLN A 107 -6.73 6.03 5.64
N SER A 108 -6.66 6.14 4.31
CA SER A 108 -6.31 7.40 3.65
C SER A 108 -7.21 8.57 4.07
N SER A 109 -8.52 8.36 4.18
CA SER A 109 -9.46 9.41 4.59
C SER A 109 -9.26 9.84 6.05
N LEU A 110 -8.93 8.91 6.96
CA LEU A 110 -8.57 9.24 8.34
C LEU A 110 -7.24 10.01 8.42
N ILE A 111 -6.24 9.60 7.63
CA ILE A 111 -4.92 10.23 7.62
C ILE A 111 -5.02 11.67 7.13
N ASN A 112 -5.82 11.93 6.10
CA ASN A 112 -5.92 13.23 5.43
C ASN A 112 -7.11 14.10 5.91
N GLY A 113 -7.96 13.58 6.81
CA GLY A 113 -9.08 14.33 7.40
C GLY A 113 -10.20 14.70 6.41
N ARG A 114 -10.29 14.00 5.28
CA ARG A 114 -11.31 14.21 4.24
C ARG A 114 -11.59 12.91 3.48
N ASP A 115 -12.67 12.86 2.70
CA ASP A 115 -12.85 11.77 1.73
C ASP A 115 -11.74 11.84 0.66
N THR A 116 -11.00 10.74 0.52
CA THR A 116 -9.89 10.63 -0.42
C THR A 116 -10.14 9.57 -1.50
N ALA A 117 -11.26 8.88 -1.50
CA ALA A 117 -11.55 7.85 -2.48
C ALA A 117 -11.46 8.35 -3.95
N PRO A 118 -11.94 9.59 -4.27
CA PRO A 118 -11.80 10.14 -5.62
C PRO A 118 -10.34 10.32 -6.09
N ASP A 119 -9.41 10.59 -5.17
CA ASP A 119 -7.99 10.79 -5.51
C ASP A 119 -7.35 9.50 -6.06
N PHE A 120 -7.92 8.34 -5.74
CA PHE A 120 -7.42 7.05 -6.19
C PHE A 120 -7.83 6.67 -7.63
N SER A 121 -8.58 7.53 -8.32
CA SER A 121 -8.95 7.33 -9.75
C SER A 121 -7.75 7.23 -10.68
N VAL A 122 -6.58 7.69 -10.25
CA VAL A 122 -5.33 7.61 -11.01
C VAL A 122 -4.72 6.21 -11.03
N PHE A 123 -5.12 5.33 -10.10
CA PHE A 123 -4.57 3.98 -9.98
C PHE A 123 -5.39 2.96 -10.76
N ASP A 124 -4.71 2.06 -11.46
CA ASP A 124 -5.35 0.94 -12.17
C ASP A 124 -5.76 -0.18 -11.19
N CYS A 125 -5.07 -0.28 -10.05
CA CYS A 125 -5.40 -1.22 -8.98
C CYS A 125 -5.13 -0.62 -7.60
N VAL A 126 -6.09 -0.78 -6.68
CA VAL A 126 -5.96 -0.42 -5.26
C VAL A 126 -6.00 -1.69 -4.42
N SER A 127 -4.87 -2.06 -3.83
CA SER A 127 -4.73 -3.23 -2.95
C SER A 127 -4.75 -2.78 -1.49
N ILE A 128 -5.85 -3.09 -0.79
CA ILE A 128 -6.08 -2.65 0.58
C ILE A 128 -5.78 -3.80 1.55
N SER A 129 -5.03 -3.53 2.60
CA SER A 129 -4.65 -4.51 3.62
C SER A 129 -5.78 -4.73 4.63
N LEU A 130 -6.61 -5.76 4.44
CA LEU A 130 -7.68 -6.16 5.36
C LEU A 130 -7.12 -6.78 6.65
N ASN A 131 -6.28 -7.78 6.50
CA ASN A 131 -5.49 -8.48 7.52
C ASN A 131 -6.25 -9.11 8.71
N ALA A 132 -7.51 -8.79 8.96
CA ALA A 132 -8.32 -9.36 10.05
C ALA A 132 -9.81 -9.32 9.71
N PRO A 133 -10.64 -10.19 10.32
CA PRO A 133 -12.08 -10.22 10.05
C PRO A 133 -12.90 -9.27 10.94
N THR A 134 -12.33 -8.75 12.03
CA THR A 134 -13.03 -7.87 13.00
C THR A 134 -12.16 -6.66 13.40
N ALA A 135 -12.81 -5.63 13.93
CA ALA A 135 -12.15 -4.41 14.40
C ALA A 135 -11.18 -4.69 15.56
N GLU A 136 -11.57 -5.51 16.51
CA GLU A 136 -10.75 -5.89 17.66
C GLU A 136 -9.48 -6.63 17.20
N ARG A 137 -9.67 -7.64 16.32
CA ARG A 137 -8.53 -8.41 15.79
C ARG A 137 -7.62 -7.57 14.92
N TYR A 138 -8.21 -6.67 14.10
CA TYR A 138 -7.44 -5.71 13.32
C TYR A 138 -6.58 -4.81 14.24
N GLN A 139 -7.18 -4.27 15.30
CA GLN A 139 -6.45 -3.40 16.23
C GLN A 139 -5.36 -4.18 16.98
N GLU A 140 -5.61 -5.42 17.35
CA GLU A 140 -4.61 -6.28 18.02
C GLU A 140 -3.34 -6.44 17.17
N ILE A 141 -3.48 -6.79 15.87
CA ILE A 141 -2.34 -7.14 15.02
C ILE A 141 -1.79 -5.95 14.21
N CYS A 142 -2.62 -5.00 13.81
CA CYS A 142 -2.21 -3.83 13.01
C CYS A 142 -1.85 -2.62 13.86
N LYS A 143 -2.34 -2.54 15.10
CA LYS A 143 -2.02 -1.47 16.08
C LYS A 143 -2.13 -0.07 15.46
N SER A 144 -3.31 0.22 14.89
CA SER A 144 -3.58 1.52 14.27
C SER A 144 -3.61 2.63 15.32
N GLN A 145 -3.07 3.80 14.98
CA GLN A 145 -3.21 5.00 15.81
C GLN A 145 -4.65 5.49 15.98
N TYR A 146 -5.58 5.02 15.12
CA TYR A 146 -7.00 5.37 15.14
C TYR A 146 -7.85 4.36 15.94
N GLY A 147 -7.22 3.32 16.55
CA GLY A 147 -7.93 2.27 17.26
C GLY A 147 -8.82 1.44 16.32
N GLU A 148 -9.88 0.89 16.88
CA GLU A 148 -10.82 0.02 16.15
C GLU A 148 -11.54 0.74 14.99
N ARG A 149 -11.70 2.08 15.07
CA ARG A 149 -12.27 2.88 13.97
C ARG A 149 -11.53 2.73 12.64
N ALA A 150 -10.26 2.32 12.69
CA ALA A 150 -9.46 2.10 11.51
C ALA A 150 -10.01 0.98 10.62
N PHE A 151 -10.61 -0.05 11.22
CA PHE A 151 -11.20 -1.18 10.50
C PHE A 151 -12.41 -0.75 9.69
N ASP A 152 -13.38 -0.09 10.34
CA ASP A 152 -14.58 0.40 9.65
C ASP A 152 -14.22 1.41 8.55
N ALA A 153 -13.33 2.35 8.85
CA ALA A 153 -12.86 3.33 7.87
C ALA A 153 -12.16 2.69 6.66
N MET A 154 -11.41 1.60 6.86
CA MET A 154 -10.78 0.83 5.79
C MET A 154 -11.83 0.11 4.93
N LEU A 155 -12.86 -0.48 5.52
CA LEU A 155 -13.96 -1.12 4.79
C LEU A 155 -14.80 -0.09 4.01
N ASP A 156 -15.09 1.06 4.61
CA ASP A 156 -15.81 2.16 3.95
C ASP A 156 -14.97 2.71 2.78
N PHE A 157 -13.67 2.90 2.98
CA PHE A 157 -12.78 3.29 1.90
C PHE A 157 -12.79 2.25 0.76
N ALA A 158 -12.77 0.94 1.07
CA ALA A 158 -12.86 -0.11 0.06
C ALA A 158 -14.17 -0.05 -0.75
N ARG A 159 -15.30 0.25 -0.09
CA ARG A 159 -16.59 0.44 -0.77
C ARG A 159 -16.61 1.67 -1.68
N GLU A 160 -16.05 2.78 -1.20
CA GLU A 160 -16.07 4.05 -1.94
C GLU A 160 -15.08 4.04 -3.11
N VAL A 161 -13.85 3.56 -2.92
CA VAL A 161 -12.81 3.61 -3.95
C VAL A 161 -13.12 2.76 -5.18
N LYS A 162 -13.99 1.75 -5.06
CA LYS A 162 -14.52 0.97 -6.20
C LYS A 162 -15.23 1.81 -7.26
N LYS A 163 -15.73 2.99 -6.89
CA LYS A 163 -16.39 3.90 -7.82
C LYS A 163 -15.40 4.64 -8.73
N TYR A 164 -14.13 4.64 -8.36
CA TYR A 164 -13.08 5.45 -8.97
C TYR A 164 -11.94 4.66 -9.59
N SER A 165 -11.58 3.51 -9.02
CA SER A 165 -10.49 2.66 -9.51
C SER A 165 -11.02 1.42 -10.24
N PRO A 166 -10.44 1.03 -11.39
CA PRO A 166 -10.88 -0.13 -12.18
C PRO A 166 -10.79 -1.45 -11.44
N GLU A 167 -9.77 -1.62 -10.58
CA GLU A 167 -9.61 -2.82 -9.77
C GLU A 167 -9.35 -2.45 -8.32
N VAL A 168 -10.15 -3.03 -7.42
CA VAL A 168 -9.96 -2.95 -5.97
C VAL A 168 -9.94 -4.35 -5.42
N LEU A 169 -8.96 -4.64 -4.57
CA LEU A 169 -8.87 -5.91 -3.87
C LEU A 169 -8.51 -5.71 -2.40
N LEU A 170 -8.99 -6.61 -1.56
CA LEU A 170 -8.56 -6.72 -0.17
C LEU A 170 -7.50 -7.80 -0.04
N SER A 171 -6.48 -7.57 0.78
CA SER A 171 -5.41 -8.54 0.96
C SER A 171 -5.21 -8.92 2.42
N VAL A 172 -4.81 -10.18 2.62
CA VAL A 172 -4.51 -10.76 3.93
C VAL A 172 -3.18 -11.48 3.89
N VAL A 173 -2.52 -11.60 5.05
CA VAL A 173 -1.33 -12.44 5.23
C VAL A 173 -1.75 -13.73 5.90
N LYS A 174 -1.62 -14.87 5.21
CA LYS A 174 -2.18 -16.16 5.61
C LYS A 174 -1.71 -16.59 7.00
N GLU A 175 -0.45 -16.46 7.27
CA GLU A 175 0.18 -16.96 8.51
C GLU A 175 -0.16 -16.13 9.76
N THR A 176 -0.89 -15.02 9.60
CA THR A 176 -1.33 -14.18 10.72
C THR A 176 -2.73 -14.51 11.23
N MET A 177 -3.39 -15.51 10.65
CA MET A 177 -4.80 -15.81 10.93
C MET A 177 -5.12 -17.31 10.90
N SER A 178 -6.20 -17.69 11.56
CA SER A 178 -6.76 -19.04 11.48
C SER A 178 -7.57 -19.23 10.17
N GLU A 179 -7.93 -20.49 9.87
CA GLU A 179 -8.78 -20.81 8.72
C GLU A 179 -10.19 -20.21 8.87
N GLU A 180 -10.71 -20.11 10.11
CA GLU A 180 -12.00 -19.47 10.40
C GLU A 180 -11.92 -17.96 10.15
N GLU A 181 -10.84 -17.31 10.58
CA GLU A 181 -10.58 -15.88 10.33
C GLU A 181 -10.44 -15.61 8.83
N LEU A 182 -9.71 -16.47 8.09
CA LEU A 182 -9.58 -16.37 6.64
C LEU A 182 -10.95 -16.49 5.94
N SER A 183 -11.76 -17.48 6.37
CA SER A 183 -13.12 -17.66 5.84
C SER A 183 -14.01 -16.44 6.10
N ALA A 184 -13.87 -15.80 7.27
CA ALA A 184 -14.58 -14.55 7.58
C ALA A 184 -14.09 -13.37 6.72
N CYS A 185 -12.80 -13.25 6.45
CA CYS A 185 -12.24 -12.24 5.53
C CYS A 185 -12.76 -12.43 4.10
N ILE A 186 -12.89 -13.69 3.62
CA ILE A 186 -13.47 -14.00 2.31
C ILE A 186 -14.92 -13.50 2.24
N ARG A 187 -15.76 -13.80 3.26
CA ARG A 187 -17.15 -13.30 3.31
C ARG A 187 -17.23 -11.77 3.27
N LEU A 188 -16.37 -11.07 4.00
CA LEU A 188 -16.32 -9.60 3.93
C LEU A 188 -15.97 -9.09 2.52
N CYS A 189 -15.07 -9.76 1.82
CA CYS A 189 -14.75 -9.41 0.43
C CYS A 189 -15.96 -9.63 -0.49
N ASP A 190 -16.67 -10.73 -0.33
CA ASP A 190 -17.88 -11.04 -1.10
C ASP A 190 -18.99 -10.01 -0.83
N GLU A 191 -19.22 -9.63 0.44
CA GLU A 191 -20.20 -8.61 0.84
C GLU A 191 -19.88 -7.23 0.24
N ILE A 192 -18.60 -6.85 0.18
CA ILE A 192 -18.16 -5.60 -0.43
C ILE A 192 -18.16 -5.73 -1.96
N GLY A 193 -18.06 -6.93 -2.50
CA GLY A 193 -17.95 -7.22 -3.92
C GLY A 193 -16.58 -6.86 -4.47
N VAL A 194 -15.51 -7.28 -3.80
CA VAL A 194 -14.10 -7.15 -4.21
C VAL A 194 -13.39 -8.49 -4.12
N LYS A 195 -12.30 -8.63 -4.89
CA LYS A 195 -11.47 -9.84 -4.81
C LYS A 195 -10.65 -9.87 -3.52
N ILE A 196 -10.39 -11.06 -2.98
CA ILE A 196 -9.40 -11.27 -1.94
C ILE A 196 -8.07 -11.69 -2.55
N LYS A 197 -6.96 -11.14 -2.04
CA LYS A 197 -5.58 -11.57 -2.33
C LYS A 197 -4.96 -12.16 -1.07
N ILE A 198 -4.73 -13.46 -1.07
CA ILE A 198 -4.03 -14.14 0.02
C ILE A 198 -2.53 -14.05 -0.27
N ARG A 199 -1.76 -13.51 0.67
CA ARG A 199 -0.31 -13.36 0.60
C ARG A 199 0.34 -14.27 1.64
N ASN A 200 1.51 -14.79 1.34
CA ASN A 200 2.35 -15.44 2.33
C ASN A 200 3.09 -14.37 3.17
N TYR A 201 3.43 -14.73 4.39
CA TYR A 201 4.30 -13.92 5.23
C TYR A 201 5.71 -13.90 4.63
N ILE A 202 6.35 -12.74 4.70
CA ILE A 202 7.72 -12.53 4.26
C ILE A 202 8.53 -12.24 5.50
N GLY A 203 9.26 -13.26 5.95
CA GLY A 203 10.18 -13.21 7.10
C GLY A 203 11.54 -12.66 6.74
#